data_806b6b63d5fc85784be9a2a098d07ed7
#
_entry.id   806b6b63d5fc85784be9a2a098d07ed7
#
_cell.length_a   1.000
_cell.length_b   1.000
_cell.length_c   1.000
_cell.angle_alpha   90.00
_cell.angle_beta   90.00
_cell.angle_gamma   90.00
#
_symmetry.space_group_name_H-M   'P 1'
#
loop_
_entity.id
_entity.type
_entity.pdbx_description
1 polymer ?
#
loop_
_entity_poly.entity_id
_entity_poly.type
_entity_poly.pdbx_seq_one_letter_code
_entity_poly.pdbx_strand_id
1 'polypeptide(L)'
;VNIEVLLEKKEQIQVKILRQLFLKHDKLTAQELCDWVNLSRPSVQSYLEDISYIGRMIGKPMEVIRQNNKLVLKMSESQTLDEVISFLIQDSVKYRLILLFLEQKNYMIFELAELLLLSESTLFRKIKELNKLLLEFDIQIKNNKLIGEESQIRYFYYLLFDSLHPKFRPDLLQVTKFQVEFVRQLEETLKLNFSESSKDKLYRWLAITERRRKLTDIQITKSLEMKKIYQDDHLYQLLDSLFYQHIYDNQSKDNCETIFFYGFLQSFFILDKESYYRFDIYRSKKFQLFS
;
A
#
# COMPACT_ATOMS: atom_id res chain seq x y z
N VAL A 1 -5.23 -2.03 4.82
CA VAL A 1 -5.85 -2.52 3.55
C VAL A 1 -5.85 -4.04 3.55
N ASN A 2 -6.99 -4.66 3.31
CA ASN A 2 -7.00 -6.10 3.05
C ASN A 2 -6.59 -6.36 1.59
N ILE A 3 -5.28 -6.54 1.37
CA ILE A 3 -4.71 -6.75 0.02
C ILE A 3 -5.18 -8.06 -0.64
N GLU A 4 -5.70 -9.04 0.12
CA GLU A 4 -6.20 -10.29 -0.44
C GLU A 4 -7.44 -10.10 -1.34
N VAL A 5 -8.17 -8.99 -1.18
CA VAL A 5 -9.27 -8.61 -2.08
C VAL A 5 -8.79 -8.39 -3.52
N LEU A 6 -7.52 -8.06 -3.70
CA LEU A 6 -6.90 -7.91 -5.02
C LEU A 6 -6.71 -9.25 -5.74
N LEU A 7 -6.62 -10.35 -5.03
CA LEU A 7 -6.48 -11.70 -5.60
C LEU A 7 -7.73 -12.13 -6.35
N GLU A 8 -7.56 -13.03 -7.32
CA GLU A 8 -8.67 -13.73 -7.96
C GLU A 8 -9.22 -14.82 -7.03
N LYS A 9 -10.39 -15.36 -7.35
CA LYS A 9 -11.04 -16.38 -6.51
C LYS A 9 -10.17 -17.61 -6.25
N LYS A 10 -9.39 -18.03 -7.24
CA LYS A 10 -8.49 -19.17 -7.11
C LYS A 10 -7.42 -18.89 -6.05
N GLU A 11 -6.70 -17.79 -6.19
CA GLU A 11 -5.63 -17.39 -5.27
C GLU A 11 -6.17 -17.09 -3.86
N GLN A 12 -7.37 -16.52 -3.75
CA GLN A 12 -8.02 -16.33 -2.44
C GLN A 12 -8.25 -17.66 -1.71
N ILE A 13 -8.65 -18.71 -2.44
CA ILE A 13 -8.80 -20.05 -1.86
C ILE A 13 -7.43 -20.62 -1.47
N GLN A 14 -6.40 -20.47 -2.31
CA GLN A 14 -5.03 -20.90 -2.00
C GLN A 14 -4.52 -20.24 -0.72
N VAL A 15 -4.69 -18.94 -0.59
CA VAL A 15 -4.29 -18.19 0.62
C VAL A 15 -5.07 -18.68 1.84
N LYS A 16 -6.36 -18.93 1.72
CA LYS A 16 -7.17 -19.52 2.81
C LYS A 16 -6.63 -20.89 3.23
N ILE A 17 -6.34 -21.76 2.28
CA ILE A 17 -5.77 -23.10 2.56
C ILE A 17 -4.41 -22.97 3.27
N LEU A 18 -3.51 -22.14 2.71
CA LEU A 18 -2.19 -21.89 3.30
C LEU A 18 -2.29 -21.40 4.74
N ARG A 19 -3.18 -20.44 5.00
CA ARG A 19 -3.40 -19.85 6.33
C ARG A 19 -3.87 -20.92 7.33
N GLN A 20 -4.77 -21.81 6.93
CA GLN A 20 -5.21 -22.90 7.79
C GLN A 20 -4.10 -23.91 8.07
N LEU A 21 -3.35 -24.30 7.06
CA LEU A 21 -2.20 -25.19 7.23
C LEU A 21 -1.15 -24.59 8.15
N PHE A 22 -0.89 -23.29 8.02
CA PHE A 22 0.06 -22.55 8.85
C PHE A 22 -0.41 -22.45 10.32
N LEU A 23 -1.69 -22.14 10.55
CA LEU A 23 -2.24 -21.96 11.90
C LEU A 23 -2.47 -23.28 12.66
N LYS A 24 -2.86 -24.33 11.95
CA LYS A 24 -3.23 -25.61 12.57
C LYS A 24 -2.04 -26.53 12.79
N HIS A 25 -0.89 -26.25 12.12
CA HIS A 25 0.24 -27.16 12.09
C HIS A 25 -0.27 -28.62 11.92
N ASP A 26 0.39 -29.63 12.20
CA ASP A 26 0.09 -31.06 12.03
C ASP A 26 -1.27 -31.56 12.57
N LYS A 27 -2.29 -30.71 12.70
CA LYS A 27 -3.59 -31.06 13.27
C LYS A 27 -4.72 -31.20 12.26
N LEU A 28 -4.52 -30.79 11.01
CA LEU A 28 -5.57 -30.73 10.00
C LEU A 28 -5.57 -31.98 9.11
N THR A 29 -6.70 -32.65 8.99
CA THR A 29 -6.90 -33.74 8.02
C THR A 29 -7.35 -33.19 6.69
N ALA A 30 -7.19 -33.98 5.61
CA ALA A 30 -7.68 -33.58 4.28
C ALA A 30 -9.21 -33.43 4.26
N GLN A 31 -9.96 -34.21 5.04
CA GLN A 31 -11.41 -34.09 5.11
C GLN A 31 -11.82 -32.78 5.80
N GLU A 32 -11.25 -32.46 6.95
CA GLU A 32 -11.52 -31.20 7.65
C GLU A 32 -11.18 -29.98 6.78
N LEU A 33 -10.11 -30.06 5.98
CA LEU A 33 -9.79 -28.98 5.03
C LEU A 33 -10.84 -28.86 3.92
N CYS A 34 -11.31 -29.96 3.34
CA CYS A 34 -12.39 -29.99 2.35
C CYS A 34 -13.66 -29.36 2.90
N ASP A 35 -14.06 -29.74 4.10
CA ASP A 35 -15.27 -29.25 4.78
C ASP A 35 -15.14 -27.73 5.07
N TRP A 36 -13.96 -27.30 5.52
CA TRP A 36 -13.72 -25.88 5.84
C TRP A 36 -13.72 -24.96 4.61
N VAL A 37 -13.10 -25.39 3.47
CA VAL A 37 -13.11 -24.59 2.23
C VAL A 37 -14.36 -24.82 1.41
N ASN A 38 -15.23 -25.77 1.77
CA ASN A 38 -16.41 -26.21 1.04
C ASN A 38 -16.09 -26.64 -0.41
N LEU A 39 -15.07 -27.49 -0.56
CA LEU A 39 -14.61 -28.00 -1.83
C LEU A 39 -14.47 -29.53 -1.83
N SER A 40 -14.57 -30.13 -3.02
CA SER A 40 -14.35 -31.55 -3.20
C SER A 40 -12.89 -31.95 -2.96
N ARG A 41 -12.64 -33.17 -2.56
CA ARG A 41 -11.29 -33.71 -2.33
C ARG A 41 -10.35 -33.57 -3.54
N PRO A 42 -10.76 -33.85 -4.80
CA PRO A 42 -9.95 -33.60 -5.97
C PRO A 42 -9.57 -32.12 -6.14
N SER A 43 -10.51 -31.21 -5.89
CA SER A 43 -10.24 -29.76 -5.96
C SER A 43 -9.22 -29.33 -4.93
N VAL A 44 -9.36 -29.76 -3.67
CA VAL A 44 -8.37 -29.47 -2.63
C VAL A 44 -7.00 -30.04 -2.97
N GLN A 45 -6.93 -31.27 -3.50
CA GLN A 45 -5.67 -31.86 -3.93
C GLN A 45 -4.97 -31.01 -5.01
N SER A 46 -5.70 -30.51 -6.02
CA SER A 46 -5.16 -29.59 -7.02
C SER A 46 -4.61 -28.31 -6.41
N TYR A 47 -5.32 -27.70 -5.43
CA TYR A 47 -4.81 -26.53 -4.72
C TYR A 47 -3.54 -26.80 -3.91
N LEU A 48 -3.41 -27.99 -3.30
CA LEU A 48 -2.19 -28.37 -2.58
C LEU A 48 -0.99 -28.53 -3.53
N GLU A 49 -1.21 -29.05 -4.74
CA GLU A 49 -0.18 -29.13 -5.79
C GLU A 49 0.24 -27.74 -6.28
N ASP A 50 -0.72 -26.84 -6.49
CA ASP A 50 -0.46 -25.44 -6.84
C ASP A 50 0.40 -24.74 -5.78
N ILE A 51 0.20 -25.02 -4.48
CA ILE A 51 1.02 -24.46 -3.39
C ILE A 51 2.49 -24.83 -3.55
N SER A 52 2.78 -26.09 -3.88
CA SER A 52 4.15 -26.54 -4.13
C SER A 52 4.76 -25.87 -5.37
N TYR A 53 3.96 -25.59 -6.40
CA TYR A 53 4.37 -24.83 -7.56
C TYR A 53 4.72 -23.37 -7.20
N ILE A 54 3.86 -22.70 -6.41
CA ILE A 54 4.10 -21.33 -5.92
C ILE A 54 5.42 -21.25 -5.16
N GLY A 55 5.72 -22.22 -4.27
CA GLY A 55 6.99 -22.28 -3.54
C GLY A 55 8.21 -22.30 -4.46
N ARG A 56 8.15 -23.08 -5.54
CA ARG A 56 9.22 -23.11 -6.55
C ARG A 56 9.39 -21.77 -7.26
N MET A 57 8.29 -21.12 -7.63
CA MET A 57 8.32 -19.81 -8.31
C MET A 57 8.90 -18.70 -7.42
N ILE A 58 8.65 -18.73 -6.12
CA ILE A 58 9.24 -17.78 -5.15
C ILE A 58 10.75 -18.07 -4.93
N GLY A 59 11.22 -19.25 -5.34
CA GLY A 59 12.59 -19.71 -5.09
C GLY A 59 12.81 -20.24 -3.67
N LYS A 60 11.74 -20.53 -2.92
CA LYS A 60 11.74 -21.13 -1.59
C LYS A 60 10.81 -22.34 -1.59
N PRO A 61 11.34 -23.56 -1.46
CA PRO A 61 10.51 -24.77 -1.51
C PRO A 61 9.40 -24.72 -0.45
N MET A 62 8.20 -25.04 -0.89
CA MET A 62 7.00 -25.13 -0.07
C MET A 62 6.25 -26.39 -0.49
N GLU A 63 5.92 -27.26 0.46
CA GLU A 63 5.31 -28.53 0.17
C GLU A 63 4.28 -28.90 1.25
N VAL A 64 3.17 -29.48 0.81
CA VAL A 64 2.20 -30.08 1.73
C VAL A 64 2.31 -31.60 1.66
N ILE A 65 2.77 -32.20 2.75
CA ILE A 65 2.91 -33.66 2.88
C ILE A 65 1.83 -34.25 3.79
N ARG A 66 1.59 -35.53 3.64
CA ARG A 66 0.71 -36.31 4.54
C ARG A 66 1.54 -37.12 5.54
N GLN A 67 1.30 -36.87 6.82
CA GLN A 67 1.89 -37.64 7.90
C GLN A 67 0.78 -38.07 8.87
N ASN A 68 0.66 -39.34 9.18
CA ASN A 68 -0.36 -39.87 10.13
C ASN A 68 -1.79 -39.38 9.81
N ASN A 69 -2.19 -39.41 8.52
CA ASN A 69 -3.47 -38.94 8.00
C ASN A 69 -3.71 -37.41 8.15
N LYS A 70 -2.69 -36.63 8.49
CA LYS A 70 -2.74 -35.18 8.65
C LYS A 70 -1.93 -34.48 7.54
N LEU A 71 -2.31 -33.26 7.22
CA LEU A 71 -1.61 -32.38 6.30
C LEU A 71 -0.58 -31.56 7.06
N VAL A 72 0.66 -31.58 6.61
CA VAL A 72 1.77 -30.82 7.19
C VAL A 72 2.34 -29.92 6.12
N LEU A 73 2.32 -28.62 6.37
CA LEU A 73 2.96 -27.63 5.50
C LEU A 73 4.44 -27.53 5.87
N LYS A 74 5.32 -27.91 4.96
CA LYS A 74 6.77 -27.67 5.05
C LYS A 74 7.10 -26.40 4.30
N MET A 75 7.70 -25.46 4.99
CA MET A 75 8.19 -24.19 4.46
C MET A 75 9.61 -23.93 4.97
N SER A 76 10.38 -23.13 4.25
CA SER A 76 11.65 -22.58 4.77
C SER A 76 11.38 -21.70 6.01
N GLU A 77 12.23 -21.75 7.02
CA GLU A 77 12.13 -20.91 8.22
C GLU A 77 12.11 -19.41 7.90
N SER A 78 12.77 -19.00 6.83
CA SER A 78 12.83 -17.62 6.37
C SER A 78 11.64 -17.20 5.49
N GLN A 79 10.67 -18.09 5.24
CA GLN A 79 9.52 -17.82 4.37
C GLN A 79 8.30 -17.45 5.22
N THR A 80 7.63 -16.38 4.85
CA THR A 80 6.42 -15.91 5.53
C THR A 80 5.20 -16.06 4.64
N LEU A 81 4.04 -16.13 5.25
CA LEU A 81 2.77 -16.15 4.51
C LEU A 81 2.57 -14.85 3.73
N ASP A 82 2.99 -13.70 4.29
CA ASP A 82 2.93 -12.41 3.63
C ASP A 82 3.80 -12.34 2.37
N GLU A 83 4.95 -13.06 2.36
CA GLU A 83 5.77 -13.20 1.16
C GLU A 83 5.00 -13.92 0.05
N VAL A 84 4.29 -15.01 0.38
CA VAL A 84 3.50 -15.78 -0.58
C VAL A 84 2.31 -14.96 -1.11
N ILE A 85 1.59 -14.28 -0.22
CA ILE A 85 0.45 -13.42 -0.60
C ILE A 85 0.93 -12.30 -1.53
N SER A 86 2.03 -11.65 -1.20
CA SER A 86 2.58 -10.55 -1.99
C SER A 86 3.04 -11.02 -3.37
N PHE A 87 3.62 -12.21 -3.47
CA PHE A 87 3.95 -12.84 -4.75
C PHE A 87 2.70 -13.02 -5.63
N LEU A 88 1.63 -13.60 -5.07
CA LEU A 88 0.39 -13.84 -5.80
C LEU A 88 -0.28 -12.53 -6.26
N ILE A 89 -0.15 -11.46 -5.47
CA ILE A 89 -0.73 -10.16 -5.81
C ILE A 89 -0.07 -9.52 -7.03
N GLN A 90 1.24 -9.73 -7.27
CA GLN A 90 1.95 -9.10 -8.39
C GLN A 90 1.30 -9.40 -9.75
N ASP A 91 0.80 -10.61 -9.92
CA ASP A 91 0.15 -11.04 -11.17
C ASP A 91 -1.35 -10.70 -11.23
N SER A 92 -1.92 -10.21 -10.14
CA SER A 92 -3.33 -9.85 -10.08
C SER A 92 -3.65 -8.69 -11.03
N VAL A 93 -4.67 -8.89 -11.85
CA VAL A 93 -5.20 -7.85 -12.76
C VAL A 93 -5.59 -6.59 -11.99
N LYS A 94 -6.22 -6.72 -10.83
CA LYS A 94 -6.65 -5.60 -10.00
C LYS A 94 -5.46 -4.79 -9.47
N TYR A 95 -4.39 -5.47 -9.07
CA TYR A 95 -3.16 -4.81 -8.63
C TYR A 95 -2.46 -4.08 -9.79
N ARG A 96 -2.32 -4.74 -10.94
CA ARG A 96 -1.74 -4.12 -12.15
C ARG A 96 -2.55 -2.89 -12.58
N LEU A 97 -3.88 -2.97 -12.50
CA LEU A 97 -4.76 -1.84 -12.80
C LEU A 97 -4.53 -0.66 -11.84
N ILE A 98 -4.39 -0.92 -10.52
CA ILE A 98 -4.06 0.11 -9.52
C ILE A 98 -2.72 0.78 -9.85
N LEU A 99 -1.69 0.01 -10.23
CA LEU A 99 -0.39 0.58 -10.60
C LEU A 99 -0.48 1.50 -11.81
N LEU A 100 -1.28 1.15 -12.83
CA LEU A 100 -1.51 2.01 -14.00
C LEU A 100 -2.16 3.35 -13.61
N PHE A 101 -3.06 3.36 -12.63
CA PHE A 101 -3.69 4.58 -12.15
C PHE A 101 -2.82 5.43 -11.20
N LEU A 102 -1.73 4.91 -10.68
CA LEU A 102 -0.82 5.69 -9.84
C LEU A 102 -0.26 6.92 -10.62
N GLU A 103 0.10 6.71 -11.86
CA GLU A 103 0.62 7.76 -12.74
C GLU A 103 -0.48 8.50 -13.52
N GLN A 104 -1.71 8.06 -13.39
CA GLN A 104 -2.94 8.65 -13.97
C GLN A 104 -2.79 9.10 -15.43
N LYS A 105 -2.14 8.29 -16.26
CA LYS A 105 -2.15 8.51 -17.71
C LYS A 105 -3.58 8.44 -18.21
N ASN A 106 -3.92 9.28 -19.20
CA ASN A 106 -5.25 9.28 -19.80
C ASN A 106 -5.41 8.05 -20.72
N TYR A 107 -5.71 6.90 -20.14
CA TYR A 107 -5.96 5.68 -20.92
C TYR A 107 -7.40 5.66 -21.44
N MET A 108 -7.56 5.27 -22.69
CA MET A 108 -8.86 4.82 -23.20
C MET A 108 -9.15 3.39 -22.68
N ILE A 109 -10.43 3.02 -22.63
CA ILE A 109 -10.82 1.70 -22.07
C ILE A 109 -10.21 0.53 -22.84
N PHE A 110 -10.14 0.64 -24.18
CA PHE A 110 -9.54 -0.39 -25.04
C PHE A 110 -8.04 -0.54 -24.80
N GLU A 111 -7.31 0.57 -24.56
CA GLU A 111 -5.87 0.55 -24.24
C GLU A 111 -5.61 -0.17 -22.90
N LEU A 112 -6.42 0.10 -21.87
CA LEU A 112 -6.34 -0.62 -20.61
C LEU A 112 -6.63 -2.11 -20.76
N ALA A 113 -7.63 -2.45 -21.58
CA ALA A 113 -7.98 -3.84 -21.86
C ALA A 113 -6.84 -4.57 -22.57
N GLU A 114 -6.22 -3.94 -23.56
CA GLU A 114 -5.08 -4.46 -24.28
C GLU A 114 -3.85 -4.64 -23.37
N LEU A 115 -3.48 -3.61 -22.59
CA LEU A 115 -2.36 -3.66 -21.63
C LEU A 115 -2.51 -4.78 -20.59
N LEU A 116 -3.75 -5.09 -20.22
CA LEU A 116 -4.05 -6.12 -19.23
C LEU A 116 -4.41 -7.47 -19.84
N LEU A 117 -4.42 -7.58 -21.18
CA LEU A 117 -4.78 -8.77 -21.95
C LEU A 117 -6.21 -9.27 -21.60
N LEU A 118 -7.17 -8.35 -21.53
CA LEU A 118 -8.56 -8.61 -21.17
C LEU A 118 -9.53 -8.11 -22.24
N SER A 119 -10.75 -8.66 -22.24
CA SER A 119 -11.87 -8.00 -22.92
C SER A 119 -12.34 -6.79 -22.11
N GLU A 120 -12.89 -5.77 -22.78
CA GLU A 120 -13.44 -4.58 -22.11
C GLU A 120 -14.51 -4.96 -21.06
N SER A 121 -15.38 -5.94 -21.37
CA SER A 121 -16.40 -6.40 -20.44
C SER A 121 -15.79 -7.01 -19.16
N THR A 122 -14.69 -7.75 -19.30
CA THR A 122 -13.96 -8.29 -18.14
C THR A 122 -13.30 -7.16 -17.35
N LEU A 123 -12.70 -6.19 -18.04
CA LEU A 123 -12.10 -5.02 -17.39
C LEU A 123 -13.12 -4.22 -16.59
N PHE A 124 -14.30 -3.92 -17.14
CA PHE A 124 -15.38 -3.24 -16.40
C PHE A 124 -15.79 -4.01 -15.13
N ARG A 125 -15.87 -5.33 -15.20
CA ARG A 125 -16.15 -6.15 -14.01
C ARG A 125 -15.04 -6.01 -12.96
N LYS A 126 -13.77 -6.02 -13.38
CA LYS A 126 -12.63 -5.84 -12.47
C LYS A 126 -12.59 -4.46 -11.84
N ILE A 127 -12.88 -3.41 -12.60
CA ILE A 127 -13.04 -2.05 -12.08
C ILE A 127 -14.17 -1.98 -11.04
N LYS A 128 -15.31 -2.62 -11.31
CA LYS A 128 -16.43 -2.68 -10.36
C LYS A 128 -16.05 -3.40 -9.07
N GLU A 129 -15.31 -4.51 -9.16
CA GLU A 129 -14.80 -5.24 -8.00
C GLU A 129 -13.81 -4.39 -7.20
N LEU A 130 -12.89 -3.71 -7.89
CA LEU A 130 -11.88 -2.84 -7.29
C LEU A 130 -12.50 -1.62 -6.61
N ASN A 131 -13.52 -1.00 -7.21
CA ASN A 131 -14.21 0.14 -6.63
C ASN A 131 -14.85 -0.17 -5.26
N LYS A 132 -15.20 -1.43 -4.97
CA LYS A 132 -15.67 -1.80 -3.62
C LYS A 132 -14.60 -1.61 -2.54
N LEU A 133 -13.34 -1.90 -2.87
CA LEU A 133 -12.21 -1.64 -1.98
C LEU A 133 -11.90 -0.14 -1.89
N LEU A 134 -11.89 0.54 -3.03
CA LEU A 134 -11.52 1.94 -3.13
C LEU A 134 -12.51 2.87 -2.40
N LEU A 135 -13.79 2.49 -2.33
CA LEU A 135 -14.81 3.23 -1.59
C LEU A 135 -14.53 3.33 -0.08
N GLU A 136 -13.78 2.39 0.51
CA GLU A 136 -13.32 2.47 1.91
C GLU A 136 -12.42 3.71 2.16
N PHE A 137 -11.87 4.27 1.10
CA PHE A 137 -10.98 5.44 1.09
C PHE A 137 -11.63 6.69 0.49
N ASP A 138 -12.93 6.69 0.23
CA ASP A 138 -13.61 7.77 -0.51
C ASP A 138 -13.01 8.03 -1.91
N ILE A 139 -12.42 7.02 -2.55
CA ILE A 139 -11.87 7.09 -3.90
C ILE A 139 -12.53 6.05 -4.81
N GLN A 140 -12.53 6.31 -6.10
CA GLN A 140 -13.10 5.40 -7.10
C GLN A 140 -12.48 5.56 -8.47
N ILE A 141 -12.53 4.51 -9.27
CA ILE A 141 -12.23 4.56 -10.71
C ILE A 141 -13.52 4.89 -11.45
N LYS A 142 -13.54 6.04 -12.13
CA LYS A 142 -14.66 6.50 -12.96
C LYS A 142 -14.10 7.18 -14.21
N ASN A 143 -14.70 6.88 -15.37
CA ASN A 143 -14.25 7.40 -16.66
C ASN A 143 -12.73 7.15 -16.89
N ASN A 144 -12.26 5.97 -16.56
CA ASN A 144 -10.86 5.54 -16.67
C ASN A 144 -9.86 6.44 -15.89
N LYS A 145 -10.32 7.12 -14.85
CA LYS A 145 -9.50 7.92 -13.95
C LYS A 145 -9.76 7.50 -12.51
N LEU A 146 -8.73 7.56 -11.68
CA LEU A 146 -8.86 7.45 -10.23
C LEU A 146 -9.25 8.84 -9.69
N ILE A 147 -10.43 8.94 -9.09
CA ILE A 147 -10.99 10.19 -8.58
C ILE A 147 -11.22 10.11 -7.07
N GLY A 148 -11.04 11.25 -6.41
CA GLY A 148 -11.16 11.46 -4.96
C GLY A 148 -10.17 12.52 -4.49
N GLU A 149 -10.19 12.85 -3.20
CA GLU A 149 -9.20 13.75 -2.61
C GLU A 149 -7.78 13.16 -2.74
N GLU A 150 -6.83 13.97 -3.17
CA GLU A 150 -5.45 13.54 -3.40
C GLU A 150 -4.78 12.97 -2.14
N SER A 151 -5.10 13.52 -0.97
CA SER A 151 -4.64 12.98 0.32
C SER A 151 -5.10 11.54 0.55
N GLN A 152 -6.36 11.22 0.20
CA GLN A 152 -6.92 9.88 0.33
C GLN A 152 -6.31 8.90 -0.69
N ILE A 153 -6.07 9.36 -1.91
CA ILE A 153 -5.41 8.56 -2.93
C ILE A 153 -4.00 8.19 -2.48
N ARG A 154 -3.20 9.15 -2.00
CA ARG A 154 -1.84 8.88 -1.48
C ARG A 154 -1.84 7.98 -0.26
N TYR A 155 -2.79 8.16 0.64
CA TYR A 155 -2.99 7.31 1.80
C TYR A 155 -3.29 5.86 1.40
N PHE A 156 -4.18 5.66 0.43
CA PHE A 156 -4.48 4.34 -0.11
C PHE A 156 -3.23 3.66 -0.69
N TYR A 157 -2.47 4.35 -1.57
CA TYR A 157 -1.25 3.78 -2.15
C TYR A 157 -0.19 3.49 -1.09
N TYR A 158 -0.06 4.35 -0.10
CA TYR A 158 0.87 4.12 1.00
C TYR A 158 0.54 2.83 1.76
N LEU A 159 -0.71 2.66 2.17
CA LEU A 159 -1.16 1.45 2.87
C LEU A 159 -1.06 0.19 2.00
N LEU A 160 -1.37 0.30 0.72
CA LEU A 160 -1.22 -0.80 -0.23
C LEU A 160 0.24 -1.27 -0.28
N PHE A 161 1.18 -0.36 -0.47
CA PHE A 161 2.60 -0.70 -0.57
C PHE A 161 3.23 -1.10 0.77
N ASP A 162 2.73 -0.55 1.87
CA ASP A 162 3.14 -0.96 3.22
C ASP A 162 2.73 -2.40 3.54
N SER A 163 1.58 -2.82 3.03
CA SER A 163 1.05 -4.18 3.21
C SER A 163 1.76 -5.24 2.36
N LEU A 164 2.59 -4.86 1.39
CA LEU A 164 3.36 -5.79 0.58
C LEU A 164 4.68 -6.16 1.25
N HIS A 165 5.04 -7.44 1.15
CA HIS A 165 6.37 -7.89 1.55
C HIS A 165 7.46 -7.14 0.76
N PRO A 166 8.54 -6.65 1.39
CA PRO A 166 9.55 -5.80 0.75
C PRO A 166 10.10 -6.32 -0.58
N LYS A 167 10.32 -7.63 -0.69
CA LYS A 167 10.81 -8.30 -1.91
C LYS A 167 9.88 -8.11 -3.14
N PHE A 168 8.59 -7.89 -2.90
CA PHE A 168 7.56 -7.80 -3.94
C PHE A 168 6.95 -6.42 -4.07
N ARG A 169 7.58 -5.41 -3.49
CA ARG A 169 7.23 -4.03 -3.73
C ARG A 169 7.61 -3.61 -5.15
N PRO A 170 6.83 -2.76 -5.81
CA PRO A 170 7.15 -2.34 -7.17
C PRO A 170 8.43 -1.51 -7.23
N ASP A 171 9.15 -1.61 -8.35
CA ASP A 171 10.44 -0.90 -8.58
C ASP A 171 10.35 0.61 -8.40
N LEU A 172 9.16 1.20 -8.60
CA LEU A 172 8.93 2.63 -8.37
C LEU A 172 9.23 3.06 -6.92
N LEU A 173 9.30 2.13 -5.98
CA LEU A 173 9.65 2.38 -4.57
C LEU A 173 11.15 2.25 -4.28
N GLN A 174 11.99 2.03 -5.28
CA GLN A 174 13.45 2.06 -5.09
C GLN A 174 13.89 3.45 -4.64
N VAL A 175 14.68 3.47 -3.56
CA VAL A 175 15.12 4.72 -2.93
C VAL A 175 16.03 5.50 -3.85
N THR A 176 15.73 6.76 -4.09
CA THR A 176 16.50 7.67 -4.92
C THR A 176 17.50 8.51 -4.08
N LYS A 177 18.54 9.03 -4.74
CA LYS A 177 19.47 9.96 -4.08
C LYS A 177 18.76 11.21 -3.55
N PHE A 178 17.76 11.69 -4.27
CA PHE A 178 16.92 12.82 -3.86
C PHE A 178 16.20 12.52 -2.54
N GLN A 179 15.58 11.34 -2.42
CA GLN A 179 14.85 10.96 -1.21
C GLN A 179 15.78 10.83 0.01
N VAL A 180 16.99 10.27 -0.19
CA VAL A 180 17.98 10.16 0.89
C VAL A 180 18.39 11.56 1.37
N GLU A 181 18.68 12.47 0.45
CA GLU A 181 19.08 13.84 0.78
C GLU A 181 17.93 14.62 1.44
N PHE A 182 16.69 14.48 0.95
CA PHE A 182 15.53 15.11 1.56
C PHE A 182 15.30 14.64 3.01
N VAL A 183 15.41 13.32 3.27
CA VAL A 183 15.26 12.78 4.62
C VAL A 183 16.38 13.27 5.55
N ARG A 184 17.62 13.35 5.06
CA ARG A 184 18.74 13.93 5.83
C ARG A 184 18.45 15.38 6.23
N GLN A 185 18.00 16.20 5.31
CA GLN A 185 17.65 17.61 5.60
C GLN A 185 16.43 17.73 6.50
N LEU A 186 15.46 16.81 6.40
CA LEU A 186 14.36 16.72 7.32
C LEU A 186 14.82 16.42 8.76
N GLU A 187 15.79 15.49 8.94
CA GLU A 187 16.40 15.20 10.24
C GLU A 187 17.10 16.45 10.82
N GLU A 188 17.83 17.18 10.00
CA GLU A 188 18.49 18.43 10.41
C GLU A 188 17.49 19.53 10.80
N THR A 189 16.45 19.73 9.97
CA THR A 189 15.42 20.73 10.19
C THR A 189 14.64 20.46 11.46
N LEU A 190 14.26 19.22 11.70
CA LEU A 190 13.50 18.80 12.87
C LEU A 190 14.38 18.52 14.09
N LYS A 191 15.72 18.53 13.94
CA LYS A 191 16.70 18.21 14.99
C LYS A 191 16.45 16.86 15.64
N LEU A 192 16.29 15.83 14.83
CA LEU A 192 16.05 14.46 15.27
C LEU A 192 16.70 13.45 14.30
N ASN A 193 16.78 12.19 14.72
CA ASN A 193 17.25 11.08 13.88
C ASN A 193 16.12 10.07 13.73
N PHE A 194 15.74 9.74 12.50
CA PHE A 194 14.75 8.71 12.24
C PHE A 194 15.33 7.31 12.40
N SER A 195 14.54 6.40 12.94
CA SER A 195 14.84 4.98 12.86
C SER A 195 14.83 4.49 11.41
N GLU A 196 15.52 3.39 11.12
CA GLU A 196 15.50 2.80 9.76
C GLU A 196 14.07 2.46 9.31
N SER A 197 13.21 2.01 10.24
CA SER A 197 11.78 1.78 9.96
C SER A 197 11.05 3.07 9.58
N SER A 198 11.33 4.18 10.26
CA SER A 198 10.76 5.49 9.91
C SER A 198 11.27 5.99 8.56
N LYS A 199 12.55 5.79 8.26
CA LYS A 199 13.14 6.15 6.95
C LYS A 199 12.50 5.36 5.81
N ASP A 200 12.29 4.03 5.99
CA ASP A 200 11.61 3.19 5.00
C ASP A 200 10.17 3.69 4.71
N LYS A 201 9.44 4.12 5.75
CA LYS A 201 8.12 4.74 5.61
C LYS A 201 8.19 6.08 4.86
N LEU A 202 9.16 6.94 5.18
CA LEU A 202 9.38 8.22 4.51
C LEU A 202 9.72 8.03 3.03
N TYR A 203 10.62 7.11 2.70
CA TYR A 203 10.99 6.83 1.31
C TYR A 203 9.77 6.36 0.49
N ARG A 204 8.92 5.49 1.04
CA ARG A 204 7.68 5.06 0.37
C ARG A 204 6.73 6.22 0.10
N TRP A 205 6.53 7.07 1.11
CA TRP A 205 5.69 8.26 0.93
C TRP A 205 6.25 9.18 -0.15
N LEU A 206 7.55 9.46 -0.11
CA LEU A 206 8.22 10.32 -1.10
C LEU A 206 8.12 9.73 -2.52
N ALA A 207 8.28 8.43 -2.68
CA ALA A 207 8.13 7.76 -3.98
C ALA A 207 6.72 7.94 -4.57
N ILE A 208 5.67 7.82 -3.75
CA ILE A 208 4.29 8.11 -4.16
C ILE A 208 4.14 9.58 -4.53
N THR A 209 4.65 10.47 -3.69
CA THR A 209 4.62 11.92 -3.91
C THR A 209 5.27 12.32 -5.23
N GLU A 210 6.46 11.80 -5.54
CA GLU A 210 7.17 12.10 -6.81
C GLU A 210 6.37 11.72 -8.06
N ARG A 211 5.52 10.69 -7.98
CA ARG A 211 4.63 10.28 -9.07
C ARG A 211 3.39 11.16 -9.15
N ARG A 212 2.76 11.41 -8.01
CA ARG A 212 1.47 12.09 -7.93
C ARG A 212 1.56 13.61 -8.10
N ARG A 213 2.62 14.26 -7.62
CA ARG A 213 2.80 15.73 -7.72
C ARG A 213 2.87 16.27 -9.16
N LYS A 214 3.15 15.40 -10.14
CA LYS A 214 3.20 15.78 -11.56
C LYS A 214 1.83 15.89 -12.22
N LEU A 215 0.78 15.46 -11.51
CA LEU A 215 -0.58 15.47 -12.01
C LEU A 215 -1.22 16.84 -11.79
N THR A 216 -1.90 17.35 -12.81
CA THR A 216 -2.56 18.65 -12.77
C THR A 216 -4.05 18.57 -12.47
N ASP A 217 -4.67 17.44 -12.78
CA ASP A 217 -6.12 17.20 -12.60
C ASP A 217 -6.35 16.39 -11.30
N ILE A 218 -6.10 17.06 -10.16
CA ILE A 218 -6.24 16.45 -8.83
C ILE A 218 -7.25 17.22 -7.98
N GLN A 219 -7.98 16.50 -7.13
CA GLN A 219 -8.91 17.10 -6.17
C GLN A 219 -8.20 17.35 -4.83
N ILE A 220 -8.16 18.63 -4.41
CA ILE A 220 -7.44 19.10 -3.22
C ILE A 220 -8.28 19.98 -2.29
N THR A 221 -9.60 19.95 -2.43
CA THR A 221 -10.51 20.88 -1.72
C THR A 221 -10.36 20.76 -0.21
N LYS A 222 -10.45 19.54 0.33
CA LYS A 222 -10.28 19.30 1.78
C LYS A 222 -8.86 19.63 2.25
N SER A 223 -7.87 19.38 1.39
CA SER A 223 -6.46 19.65 1.71
C SER A 223 -6.16 21.15 1.82
N LEU A 224 -6.80 21.97 0.98
CA LEU A 224 -6.72 23.45 1.09
C LEU A 224 -7.39 23.98 2.35
N GLU A 225 -8.50 23.39 2.79
CA GLU A 225 -9.13 23.72 4.07
C GLU A 225 -8.21 23.37 5.25
N MET A 226 -7.63 22.19 5.26
CA MET A 226 -6.66 21.78 6.28
C MET A 226 -5.43 22.67 6.31
N LYS A 227 -4.90 23.07 5.15
CA LYS A 227 -3.77 24.01 5.06
C LYS A 227 -4.07 25.32 5.80
N LYS A 228 -5.26 25.88 5.65
CA LYS A 228 -5.68 27.11 6.36
C LYS A 228 -5.70 26.92 7.89
N ILE A 229 -6.07 25.73 8.38
CA ILE A 229 -6.13 25.41 9.81
C ILE A 229 -4.71 25.31 10.39
N TYR A 230 -3.79 24.67 9.68
CA TYR A 230 -2.46 24.33 10.21
C TYR A 230 -1.34 25.29 9.77
N GLN A 231 -1.61 26.28 8.93
CA GLN A 231 -0.59 27.20 8.41
C GLN A 231 0.25 27.91 9.50
N ASP A 232 -0.30 28.08 10.71
CA ASP A 232 0.38 28.68 11.85
C ASP A 232 0.98 27.64 12.82
N ASP A 233 0.88 26.34 12.52
CA ASP A 233 1.50 25.30 13.34
C ASP A 233 3.01 25.32 13.12
N HIS A 234 3.79 25.24 14.21
CA HIS A 234 5.25 25.36 14.13
C HIS A 234 5.89 24.22 13.29
N LEU A 235 5.43 22.98 13.48
CA LEU A 235 5.92 21.85 12.66
C LEU A 235 5.57 22.07 11.19
N TYR A 236 4.33 22.51 10.91
CA TYR A 236 3.92 22.80 9.54
C TYR A 236 4.82 23.85 8.90
N GLN A 237 5.14 24.94 9.60
CA GLN A 237 6.00 26.02 9.07
C GLN A 237 7.44 25.53 8.78
N LEU A 238 8.01 24.68 9.64
CA LEU A 238 9.32 24.06 9.39
C LEU A 238 9.29 23.19 8.13
N LEU A 239 8.26 22.37 8.00
CA LEU A 239 8.08 21.52 6.81
C LEU A 239 7.85 22.36 5.55
N ASP A 240 7.03 23.41 5.63
CA ASP A 240 6.71 24.25 4.46
C ASP A 240 7.96 24.95 3.93
N SER A 241 8.84 25.43 4.82
CA SER A 241 10.13 25.99 4.44
C SER A 241 11.03 24.97 3.73
N LEU A 242 11.07 23.73 4.22
CA LEU A 242 11.83 22.63 3.60
C LEU A 242 11.28 22.27 2.22
N PHE A 243 9.95 22.13 2.10
CA PHE A 243 9.27 21.82 0.85
C PHE A 243 9.46 22.92 -0.19
N TYR A 244 9.47 24.19 0.23
CA TYR A 244 9.70 25.31 -0.65
C TYR A 244 11.12 25.29 -1.28
N GLN A 245 12.10 24.81 -0.54
CA GLN A 245 13.47 24.70 -1.03
C GLN A 245 13.69 23.51 -1.99
N HIS A 246 12.95 22.42 -1.83
CA HIS A 246 13.30 21.14 -2.46
C HIS A 246 12.24 20.54 -3.38
N ILE A 247 11.00 20.85 -3.18
CA ILE A 247 9.88 20.17 -3.86
C ILE A 247 9.04 21.11 -4.70
N TYR A 248 8.85 22.35 -4.24
CA TYR A 248 8.00 23.29 -4.93
C TYR A 248 8.71 23.88 -6.15
N ASP A 249 8.05 23.75 -7.31
CA ASP A 249 8.37 24.57 -8.48
C ASP A 249 7.70 25.94 -8.32
N ASN A 250 8.40 27.03 -8.64
CA ASN A 250 7.97 28.42 -8.45
C ASN A 250 6.64 28.80 -9.15
N GLN A 251 5.95 27.86 -9.80
CA GLN A 251 4.79 28.12 -10.65
C GLN A 251 3.43 27.65 -10.10
N SER A 252 3.37 26.85 -9.01
CA SER A 252 2.10 26.33 -8.52
C SER A 252 1.56 27.14 -7.34
N LYS A 253 0.43 27.85 -7.54
CA LYS A 253 -0.25 28.63 -6.48
C LYS A 253 -0.90 27.78 -5.40
N ASP A 254 -1.29 26.54 -5.69
CA ASP A 254 -2.05 25.66 -4.79
C ASP A 254 -1.21 24.49 -4.29
N ASN A 255 -0.08 24.81 -3.69
CA ASN A 255 0.86 23.81 -3.19
C ASN A 255 0.32 23.15 -1.90
N CYS A 256 -0.11 21.88 -2.02
CA CYS A 256 -0.60 21.08 -0.89
C CYS A 256 0.40 19.99 -0.43
N GLU A 257 1.61 19.95 -1.00
CA GLU A 257 2.58 18.89 -0.68
C GLU A 257 2.95 18.90 0.81
N THR A 258 3.15 20.08 1.39
CA THR A 258 3.43 20.22 2.83
C THR A 258 2.31 19.68 3.69
N ILE A 259 1.04 19.99 3.37
CA ILE A 259 -0.09 19.52 4.18
C ILE A 259 -0.30 18.00 4.05
N PHE A 260 -0.06 17.42 2.88
CA PHE A 260 -0.07 15.98 2.69
C PHE A 260 1.01 15.30 3.54
N PHE A 261 2.21 15.85 3.53
CA PHE A 261 3.32 15.30 4.30
C PHE A 261 3.12 15.50 5.81
N TYR A 262 2.62 16.67 6.22
CA TYR A 262 2.26 16.96 7.61
C TYR A 262 1.24 15.92 8.14
N GLY A 263 0.16 15.68 7.38
CA GLY A 263 -0.83 14.66 7.71
C GLY A 263 -0.23 13.26 7.81
N PHE A 264 0.69 12.91 6.90
CA PHE A 264 1.40 11.64 6.92
C PHE A 264 2.25 11.48 8.19
N LEU A 265 3.06 12.47 8.56
CA LEU A 265 3.88 12.42 9.78
C LEU A 265 3.03 12.22 11.04
N GLN A 266 1.84 12.84 11.09
CA GLN A 266 0.92 12.73 12.23
C GLN A 266 0.24 11.34 12.30
N SER A 267 -0.06 10.74 11.13
CA SER A 267 -0.89 9.53 11.05
C SER A 267 -0.10 8.23 11.20
N PHE A 268 1.18 8.21 10.86
CA PHE A 268 1.95 6.96 10.73
C PHE A 268 3.04 6.76 11.78
N PHE A 269 3.02 7.50 12.87
CA PHE A 269 4.01 7.36 13.95
C PHE A 269 5.46 7.39 13.43
N ILE A 270 5.75 8.36 12.56
CA ILE A 270 7.09 8.57 12.01
C ILE A 270 8.00 9.19 13.06
N LEU A 271 7.45 10.13 13.82
CA LEU A 271 8.14 10.76 14.94
C LEU A 271 8.12 9.81 16.14
N ASP A 272 9.23 9.73 16.87
CA ASP A 272 9.25 9.08 18.16
C ASP A 272 8.37 9.84 19.17
N LYS A 273 8.07 9.18 20.29
CA LYS A 273 7.16 9.72 21.30
C LYS A 273 7.63 11.06 21.87
N GLU A 274 8.93 11.23 22.08
CA GLU A 274 9.51 12.45 22.65
C GLU A 274 9.44 13.61 21.65
N SER A 275 9.81 13.36 20.39
CA SER A 275 9.71 14.33 19.31
C SER A 275 8.26 14.72 19.03
N TYR A 276 7.33 13.75 19.09
CA TYR A 276 5.90 14.03 18.94
C TYR A 276 5.41 15.00 20.03
N TYR A 277 5.72 14.73 21.30
CA TYR A 277 5.35 15.62 22.41
C TYR A 277 5.98 17.01 22.30
N ARG A 278 7.21 17.11 21.84
CA ARG A 278 7.86 18.41 21.63
C ARG A 278 7.06 19.31 20.68
N PHE A 279 6.53 18.78 19.60
CA PHE A 279 5.69 19.55 18.67
C PHE A 279 4.26 19.76 19.19
N ASP A 280 3.72 18.82 19.96
CA ASP A 280 2.39 18.94 20.56
C ASP A 280 2.31 20.00 21.67
N ILE A 281 3.38 20.18 22.45
CA ILE A 281 3.48 21.25 23.44
C ILE A 281 3.32 22.64 22.79
N TYR A 282 3.88 22.87 21.62
CA TYR A 282 3.71 24.14 20.91
C TYR A 282 2.25 24.34 20.47
N ARG A 283 1.57 23.29 20.09
CA ARG A 283 0.16 23.30 19.69
C ARG A 283 -0.76 23.59 20.87
N SER A 284 -0.56 22.92 22.00
CA SER A 284 -1.37 23.11 23.22
C SER A 284 -1.22 24.51 23.84
N LYS A 285 -0.04 25.10 23.82
CA LYS A 285 0.19 26.47 24.26
C LYS A 285 -0.60 27.50 23.43
N LYS A 286 -0.76 27.26 22.12
CA LYS A 286 -1.53 28.15 21.25
C LYS A 286 -3.03 28.08 21.53
N PHE A 287 -3.57 26.91 21.84
CA PHE A 287 -4.98 26.74 22.21
C PHE A 287 -5.32 27.37 23.58
N GLN A 288 -4.37 27.40 24.53
CA GLN A 288 -4.55 28.07 25.81
C GLN A 288 -4.55 29.60 25.72
N LEU A 289 -4.02 30.19 24.65
CA LEU A 289 -4.06 31.65 24.42
C LEU A 289 -5.39 32.14 23.81
N PHE A 290 -6.26 31.23 23.38
CA PHE A 290 -7.57 31.53 22.79
C PHE A 290 -8.76 31.06 23.66
N SER A 291 -8.50 30.48 24.83
CA SER A 291 -9.49 30.19 25.89
C SER A 291 -9.41 31.22 26.98
#